data_bdf72f5de928d1fb94864c9e52b9b849
#
_entry.id   bdf72f5de928d1fb94864c9e52b9b849
#
_cell.length_a   1.000
_cell.length_b   1.000
_cell.length_c   1.000
_cell.angle_alpha   90.00
_cell.angle_beta   90.00
_cell.angle_gamma   90.00
#
_symmetry.space_group_name_H-M   'P 1'
#
loop_
_entity.id
_entity.type
_entity.pdbx_description
1 polymer ?
#
loop_
_entity_poly.entity_id
_entity_poly.type
_entity_poly.pdbx_seq_one_letter_code
_entity_poly.pdbx_strand_id
1 'polypeptide(L)'
;IRQNVSQNVIDDWTTLLQYHIATLVDNKIPGVAPVAQRSGRPLKSIKERINGKTGRVRGNLMGKRVDYSARSVITADPNLSIRELGVPEKIAKNITKPVVVNNRNKKFLQKLIENGPEVWPGAKILEKKNKQSISLRCASNRKNIILENGDIVHRHMMDGDAILFNRQ
;
A
#
# COMPACT_ATOMS: atom_id res chain seq x y z
N ILE A 1 41.24 24.75 13.84
CA ILE A 1 42.00 25.87 13.19
C ILE A 1 41.01 27.02 13.04
N ARG A 2 41.02 27.98 13.97
CA ARG A 2 40.26 29.23 13.82
C ARG A 2 41.04 30.08 12.79
N GLN A 3 40.59 30.07 11.55
CA GLN A 3 41.03 31.07 10.57
C GLN A 3 40.45 32.43 11.00
N ASN A 4 41.27 33.44 11.08
CA ASN A 4 40.85 34.85 11.26
C ASN A 4 40.14 35.32 9.97
N VAL A 5 38.84 34.97 9.87
CA VAL A 5 37.99 35.40 8.77
C VAL A 5 37.46 36.79 9.12
N SER A 6 37.41 37.69 8.17
CA SER A 6 36.91 39.05 8.39
C SER A 6 35.40 38.99 8.70
N GLN A 7 34.92 39.91 9.55
CA GLN A 7 33.52 39.96 9.99
C GLN A 7 32.53 40.02 8.80
N ASN A 8 32.87 40.76 7.76
CA ASN A 8 32.04 40.91 6.55
C ASN A 8 31.79 39.55 5.88
N VAL A 9 32.83 38.71 5.81
CA VAL A 9 32.70 37.38 5.21
C VAL A 9 31.79 36.47 6.08
N ILE A 10 31.85 36.59 7.40
CA ILE A 10 30.99 35.87 8.32
C ILE A 10 29.53 36.32 8.12
N ASP A 11 29.29 37.61 7.98
CA ASP A 11 27.95 38.17 7.79
C ASP A 11 27.34 37.73 6.45
N ASP A 12 28.15 37.71 5.37
CA ASP A 12 27.72 37.21 4.06
C ASP A 12 27.31 35.72 4.12
N TRP A 13 28.13 34.88 4.76
CA TRP A 13 27.81 33.47 4.92
C TRP A 13 26.59 33.23 5.81
N THR A 14 26.43 34.07 6.84
CA THR A 14 25.26 33.98 7.74
C THR A 14 23.99 34.32 6.96
N THR A 15 24.01 35.37 6.15
CA THR A 15 22.88 35.77 5.30
C THR A 15 22.56 34.70 4.26
N LEU A 16 23.55 34.09 3.64
CA LEU A 16 23.37 32.98 2.70
C LEU A 16 22.76 31.74 3.39
N LEU A 17 23.23 31.43 4.59
CA LEU A 17 22.70 30.33 5.38
C LEU A 17 21.23 30.58 5.76
N GLN A 18 20.91 31.79 6.22
CA GLN A 18 19.53 32.20 6.53
C GLN A 18 18.60 32.04 5.31
N TYR A 19 19.06 32.48 4.14
CA TYR A 19 18.34 32.31 2.89
C TYR A 19 18.05 30.83 2.59
N HIS A 20 19.05 29.97 2.69
CA HIS A 20 18.86 28.54 2.44
C HIS A 20 17.94 27.85 3.46
N ILE A 21 18.02 28.22 4.73
CA ILE A 21 17.11 27.71 5.77
C ILE A 21 15.69 28.19 5.52
N ALA A 22 15.49 29.47 5.23
CA ALA A 22 14.17 30.03 4.94
C ALA A 22 13.52 29.34 3.71
N THR A 23 14.28 29.18 2.63
CA THR A 23 13.80 28.51 1.40
C THR A 23 13.61 27.00 1.57
N LEU A 24 14.32 26.34 2.47
CA LEU A 24 14.06 24.95 2.85
C LEU A 24 12.69 24.78 3.50
N VAL A 25 12.33 25.71 4.37
CA VAL A 25 11.02 25.71 5.05
C VAL A 25 9.90 26.13 4.09
N ASP A 26 10.05 27.25 3.41
CA ASP A 26 9.11 27.77 2.43
C ASP A 26 9.84 28.39 1.22
N ASN A 27 9.80 27.74 0.08
CA ASN A 27 10.46 28.21 -1.14
C ASN A 27 9.60 29.19 -1.98
N LYS A 28 8.50 29.69 -1.41
CA LYS A 28 7.58 30.66 -2.04
C LYS A 28 7.45 31.93 -1.22
N ILE A 29 8.53 32.39 -0.62
CA ILE A 29 8.55 33.62 0.15
C ILE A 29 8.43 34.81 -0.80
N PRO A 30 7.45 35.73 -0.60
CA PRO A 30 7.35 36.94 -1.44
C PRO A 30 8.61 37.80 -1.37
N GLY A 31 9.10 38.25 -2.54
CA GLY A 31 10.28 39.09 -2.64
C GLY A 31 11.63 38.37 -2.57
N VAL A 32 11.62 37.02 -2.41
CA VAL A 32 12.85 36.22 -2.40
C VAL A 32 12.84 35.26 -3.59
N ALA A 33 13.96 35.19 -4.31
CA ALA A 33 14.10 34.27 -5.44
C ALA A 33 14.04 32.82 -4.94
N PRO A 34 13.22 31.94 -5.53
CA PRO A 34 13.13 30.55 -5.11
C PRO A 34 14.39 29.76 -5.48
N VAL A 35 14.84 28.88 -4.61
CA VAL A 35 15.89 27.91 -4.94
C VAL A 35 15.40 26.94 -6.00
N ALA A 36 16.11 26.85 -7.11
CA ALA A 36 15.74 26.01 -8.25
C ALA A 36 16.86 25.02 -8.61
N GLN A 37 16.48 23.97 -9.32
CA GLN A 37 17.42 23.04 -9.96
C GLN A 37 18.05 23.69 -11.19
N ARG A 38 19.10 23.08 -11.75
CA ARG A 38 19.72 23.52 -13.03
C ARG A 38 18.71 23.67 -14.16
N SER A 39 17.62 22.89 -14.14
CA SER A 39 16.51 22.93 -15.11
C SER A 39 15.53 24.10 -14.91
N GLY A 40 15.79 25.01 -13.96
CA GLY A 40 14.88 26.10 -13.61
C GLY A 40 13.68 25.70 -12.75
N ARG A 41 13.50 24.41 -12.45
CA ARG A 41 12.39 23.94 -11.63
C ARG A 41 12.64 24.23 -10.14
N PRO A 42 11.74 24.91 -9.42
CA PRO A 42 11.92 25.19 -8.00
C PRO A 42 11.96 23.91 -7.17
N LEU A 43 12.78 23.88 -6.15
CA LEU A 43 12.86 22.79 -5.18
C LEU A 43 11.61 22.80 -4.29
N LYS A 44 11.10 21.62 -3.98
CA LYS A 44 9.97 21.48 -3.04
C LYS A 44 10.44 21.71 -1.62
N SER A 45 9.89 22.74 -0.97
CA SER A 45 10.10 23.03 0.45
C SER A 45 9.36 22.06 1.36
N ILE A 46 9.65 22.11 2.66
CA ILE A 46 8.96 21.34 3.69
C ILE A 46 7.46 21.66 3.68
N LYS A 47 7.12 22.96 3.61
CA LYS A 47 5.72 23.42 3.53
C LYS A 47 4.97 22.79 2.34
N GLU A 48 5.57 22.75 1.18
CA GLU A 48 4.96 22.13 -0.02
C GLU A 48 4.81 20.61 0.08
N ARG A 49 5.69 19.95 0.84
CA ARG A 49 5.62 18.50 1.07
C ARG A 49 4.49 18.12 2.03
N ILE A 50 4.13 19.02 2.95
CA ILE A 50 3.11 18.80 3.96
C ILE A 50 1.74 19.24 3.44
N ASN A 51 1.65 20.43 2.86
CA ASN A 51 0.41 21.08 2.44
C ASN A 51 -0.08 20.61 1.07
N GLY A 52 -1.37 20.86 0.85
CA GLY A 52 -2.03 20.62 -0.44
C GLY A 52 -2.60 19.21 -0.61
N LYS A 53 -3.27 18.99 -1.74
CA LYS A 53 -3.94 17.70 -2.08
C LYS A 53 -2.95 16.53 -2.18
N THR A 54 -1.72 16.81 -2.62
CA THR A 54 -0.65 15.82 -2.79
C THR A 54 0.33 15.80 -1.63
N GLY A 55 0.12 16.66 -0.61
CA GLY A 55 0.95 16.72 0.58
C GLY A 55 0.73 15.51 1.51
N ARG A 56 1.61 15.40 2.50
CA ARG A 56 1.61 14.25 3.42
C ARG A 56 0.33 14.16 4.25
N VAL A 57 -0.23 15.29 4.69
CA VAL A 57 -1.44 15.28 5.52
C VAL A 57 -2.63 14.74 4.73
N ARG A 58 -2.99 15.35 3.62
CA ARG A 58 -4.17 14.93 2.83
C ARG A 58 -3.93 13.68 2.00
N GLY A 59 -2.73 13.50 1.46
CA GLY A 59 -2.40 12.43 0.52
C GLY A 59 -1.99 11.11 1.15
N ASN A 60 -1.51 11.11 2.40
CA ASN A 60 -1.01 9.90 3.04
C ASN A 60 -1.53 9.62 4.47
N LEU A 61 -2.00 10.64 5.19
CA LEU A 61 -2.49 10.48 6.57
C LEU A 61 -4.02 10.42 6.62
N MET A 62 -4.72 11.40 6.06
CA MET A 62 -6.18 11.43 6.04
C MET A 62 -6.77 10.41 5.04
N GLY A 63 -6.05 10.11 3.99
CA GLY A 63 -6.38 9.07 3.04
C GLY A 63 -5.10 8.46 2.50
N LYS A 64 -5.10 7.17 2.21
CA LYS A 64 -3.95 6.45 1.66
C LYS A 64 -4.39 5.34 0.71
N ARG A 65 -3.50 4.92 -0.16
CA ARG A 65 -3.73 3.73 -0.99
C ARG A 65 -3.66 2.49 -0.13
N VAL A 66 -4.54 1.55 -0.40
CA VAL A 66 -4.66 0.29 0.34
C VAL A 66 -4.55 -0.89 -0.61
N ASP A 67 -4.07 -2.02 -0.08
CA ASP A 67 -4.05 -3.29 -0.77
C ASP A 67 -5.41 -4.00 -0.65
N TYR A 68 -5.57 -5.15 -1.28
CA TYR A 68 -6.79 -5.96 -1.29
C TYR A 68 -8.03 -5.19 -1.74
N SER A 69 -7.87 -4.35 -2.75
CA SER A 69 -8.94 -3.56 -3.35
C SER A 69 -9.12 -3.87 -4.83
N ALA A 70 -10.33 -3.70 -5.33
CA ALA A 70 -10.66 -3.84 -6.73
C ALA A 70 -11.64 -2.77 -7.16
N ARG A 71 -11.74 -2.56 -8.48
CA ARG A 71 -12.69 -1.65 -9.10
C ARG A 71 -13.32 -2.31 -10.30
N SER A 72 -14.64 -2.22 -10.42
CA SER A 72 -15.40 -2.74 -11.56
C SER A 72 -16.63 -1.90 -11.81
N VAL A 73 -17.27 -2.14 -12.94
CA VAL A 73 -18.58 -1.59 -13.25
C VAL A 73 -19.63 -2.22 -12.34
N ILE A 74 -20.58 -1.44 -11.87
CA ILE A 74 -21.70 -1.90 -11.08
C ILE A 74 -22.97 -1.92 -11.93
N THR A 75 -23.76 -2.98 -11.77
CA THR A 75 -25.06 -3.15 -12.39
C THR A 75 -26.07 -3.56 -11.31
N ALA A 76 -27.36 -3.27 -11.57
CA ALA A 76 -28.44 -3.74 -10.69
C ALA A 76 -28.68 -5.23 -10.93
N ASP A 77 -28.96 -5.99 -9.85
CA ASP A 77 -29.41 -7.37 -9.90
C ASP A 77 -30.61 -7.54 -8.92
N PRO A 78 -31.81 -7.83 -9.41
CA PRO A 78 -32.98 -7.98 -8.55
C PRO A 78 -32.94 -9.22 -7.65
N ASN A 79 -32.08 -10.20 -7.95
CA ASN A 79 -31.97 -11.42 -7.17
C ASN A 79 -31.07 -11.29 -5.94
N LEU A 80 -30.31 -10.21 -5.82
CA LEU A 80 -29.43 -9.97 -4.68
C LEU A 80 -30.16 -9.22 -3.56
N SER A 81 -29.91 -9.63 -2.34
CA SER A 81 -30.35 -8.91 -1.14
C SER A 81 -29.63 -7.57 -1.02
N ILE A 82 -30.22 -6.61 -0.33
CA ILE A 82 -29.64 -5.28 -0.08
C ILE A 82 -28.30 -5.35 0.71
N ARG A 83 -28.03 -6.47 1.36
CA ARG A 83 -26.80 -6.73 2.14
C ARG A 83 -25.77 -7.53 1.36
N GLU A 84 -26.07 -7.91 0.12
CA GLU A 84 -25.23 -8.75 -0.70
C GLU A 84 -24.65 -7.99 -1.89
N LEU A 85 -23.46 -8.35 -2.29
CA LEU A 85 -22.78 -7.82 -3.46
C LEU A 85 -22.30 -8.97 -4.33
N GLY A 86 -22.71 -8.98 -5.60
CA GLY A 86 -22.16 -9.90 -6.59
C GLY A 86 -20.75 -9.51 -7.00
N VAL A 87 -19.76 -10.32 -6.68
CA VAL A 87 -18.35 -10.08 -7.02
C VAL A 87 -17.96 -10.95 -8.21
N PRO A 88 -17.39 -10.39 -9.29
CA PRO A 88 -16.89 -11.19 -10.40
C PRO A 88 -15.83 -12.19 -9.96
N GLU A 89 -15.89 -13.42 -10.48
CA GLU A 89 -14.97 -14.51 -10.12
C GLU A 89 -13.48 -14.13 -10.30
N LYS A 90 -13.15 -13.36 -11.34
CA LYS A 90 -11.79 -12.83 -11.55
C LYS A 90 -11.30 -11.99 -10.37
N ILE A 91 -12.17 -11.16 -9.80
CA ILE A 91 -11.85 -10.33 -8.65
C ILE A 91 -11.73 -11.21 -7.41
N ALA A 92 -12.67 -12.15 -7.21
CA ALA A 92 -12.67 -13.08 -6.09
C ALA A 92 -11.43 -13.98 -6.04
N LYS A 93 -10.89 -14.37 -7.20
CA LYS A 93 -9.61 -15.10 -7.31
C LYS A 93 -8.39 -14.23 -7.05
N ASN A 94 -8.48 -12.93 -7.32
CA ASN A 94 -7.34 -12.02 -7.21
C ASN A 94 -7.21 -11.41 -5.81
N ILE A 95 -8.32 -11.00 -5.22
CA ILE A 95 -8.36 -10.51 -3.84
C ILE A 95 -8.42 -11.72 -2.92
N THR A 96 -7.39 -11.86 -2.09
CA THR A 96 -7.28 -12.99 -1.18
C THR A 96 -7.55 -12.56 0.25
N LYS A 97 -8.11 -13.48 1.03
CA LYS A 97 -8.31 -13.31 2.47
C LYS A 97 -7.29 -14.16 3.23
N PRO A 98 -6.41 -13.56 4.04
CA PRO A 98 -5.49 -14.32 4.87
C PRO A 98 -6.26 -15.02 6.00
N VAL A 99 -6.06 -16.32 6.15
CA VAL A 99 -6.68 -17.13 7.20
C VAL A 99 -5.61 -17.94 7.90
N VAL A 100 -5.56 -17.82 9.23
CA VAL A 100 -4.66 -18.61 10.07
C VAL A 100 -5.13 -20.03 10.17
N VAL A 101 -4.22 -20.99 10.00
CA VAL A 101 -4.50 -22.41 10.07
C VAL A 101 -4.68 -22.85 11.52
N ASN A 102 -5.81 -23.48 11.80
CA ASN A 102 -6.19 -24.08 13.08
C ASN A 102 -6.62 -25.54 12.86
N ASN A 103 -6.68 -26.32 13.93
CA ASN A 103 -7.15 -27.72 13.85
C ASN A 103 -8.55 -27.87 13.23
N ARG A 104 -9.42 -26.86 13.39
CA ARG A 104 -10.81 -26.88 12.87
C ARG A 104 -10.87 -26.64 11.35
N ASN A 105 -10.03 -25.74 10.84
CA ASN A 105 -10.07 -25.31 9.44
C ASN A 105 -9.01 -25.97 8.54
N LYS A 106 -8.06 -26.70 9.13
CA LYS A 106 -6.91 -27.30 8.44
C LYS A 106 -7.32 -28.14 7.24
N LYS A 107 -8.29 -29.06 7.42
CA LYS A 107 -8.77 -29.94 6.34
C LYS A 107 -9.38 -29.16 5.17
N PHE A 108 -10.12 -28.11 5.48
CA PHE A 108 -10.72 -27.24 4.49
C PHE A 108 -9.66 -26.44 3.72
N LEU A 109 -8.73 -25.80 4.44
CA LEU A 109 -7.65 -25.03 3.83
C LEU A 109 -6.70 -25.89 2.99
N GLN A 110 -6.48 -27.16 3.40
CA GLN A 110 -5.69 -28.11 2.64
C GLN A 110 -6.29 -28.34 1.24
N LYS A 111 -7.60 -28.54 1.15
CA LYS A 111 -8.29 -28.66 -0.15
C LYS A 111 -8.15 -27.42 -1.01
N LEU A 112 -8.18 -26.21 -0.42
CA LEU A 112 -8.00 -24.97 -1.16
C LEU A 112 -6.57 -24.82 -1.73
N ILE A 113 -5.56 -25.31 -1.01
CA ILE A 113 -4.17 -25.34 -1.50
C ILE A 113 -4.04 -26.33 -2.68
N GLU A 114 -4.68 -27.50 -2.58
CA GLU A 114 -4.67 -28.49 -3.66
C GLU A 114 -5.33 -27.94 -4.93
N ASN A 115 -6.44 -27.20 -4.80
CA ASN A 115 -7.09 -26.51 -5.92
C ASN A 115 -6.19 -25.44 -6.54
N GLY A 116 -5.38 -24.77 -5.72
CA GLY A 116 -4.45 -23.73 -6.18
C GLY A 116 -5.12 -22.43 -6.60
N PRO A 117 -4.40 -21.55 -7.33
CA PRO A 117 -4.88 -20.21 -7.67
C PRO A 117 -5.82 -20.16 -8.88
N GLU A 118 -5.85 -21.19 -9.72
CA GLU A 118 -6.61 -21.17 -10.99
C GLU A 118 -8.07 -21.60 -10.79
N VAL A 119 -8.30 -22.52 -9.86
CA VAL A 119 -9.63 -23.06 -9.57
C VAL A 119 -10.27 -22.31 -8.40
N TRP A 120 -11.53 -21.90 -8.56
CA TRP A 120 -12.30 -21.34 -7.47
C TRP A 120 -13.23 -22.42 -6.86
N PRO A 121 -13.30 -22.55 -5.54
CA PRO A 121 -12.52 -21.90 -4.50
C PRO A 121 -11.10 -22.47 -4.36
N GLY A 122 -10.13 -21.61 -4.16
CA GLY A 122 -8.72 -21.98 -4.05
C GLY A 122 -7.91 -21.05 -3.16
N ALA A 123 -6.58 -21.17 -3.24
CA ALA A 123 -5.65 -20.32 -2.52
C ALA A 123 -4.49 -19.87 -3.41
N LYS A 124 -3.90 -18.72 -3.10
CA LYS A 124 -2.87 -18.08 -3.92
C LYS A 124 -1.48 -18.17 -3.30
N ILE A 125 -1.38 -17.94 -2.01
CA ILE A 125 -0.13 -17.86 -1.26
C ILE A 125 -0.29 -18.63 0.06
N LEU A 126 0.77 -19.31 0.45
CA LEU A 126 0.92 -19.90 1.77
C LEU A 126 2.10 -19.24 2.47
N GLU A 127 1.85 -18.65 3.64
CA GLU A 127 2.90 -18.15 4.52
C GLU A 127 3.10 -19.14 5.65
N LYS A 128 4.31 -19.65 5.74
CA LYS A 128 4.73 -20.52 6.84
C LYS A 128 4.99 -19.72 8.11
N LYS A 129 4.90 -20.36 9.25
CA LYS A 129 5.18 -19.78 10.57
C LYS A 129 6.55 -19.08 10.65
N ASN A 130 7.53 -19.54 9.88
CA ASN A 130 8.86 -18.94 9.76
C ASN A 130 8.91 -17.71 8.83
N LYS A 131 7.75 -17.14 8.43
CA LYS A 131 7.60 -16.03 7.49
C LYS A 131 8.04 -16.33 6.04
N GLN A 132 8.28 -17.57 5.71
CA GLN A 132 8.55 -17.98 4.36
C GLN A 132 7.24 -18.00 3.55
N SER A 133 7.20 -17.26 2.46
CA SER A 133 6.03 -17.17 1.58
C SER A 133 6.21 -18.10 0.38
N ILE A 134 5.24 -18.96 0.12
CA ILE A 134 5.19 -19.91 -0.99
C ILE A 134 4.05 -19.52 -1.91
N SER A 135 4.38 -19.16 -3.16
CA SER A 135 3.39 -18.93 -4.19
C SER A 135 2.88 -20.27 -4.74
N LEU A 136 1.58 -20.52 -4.60
CA LEU A 136 0.96 -21.75 -5.08
C LEU A 136 0.88 -21.83 -6.62
N ARG A 137 1.11 -20.72 -7.31
CA ARG A 137 1.21 -20.69 -8.77
C ARG A 137 2.47 -21.39 -9.27
N CYS A 138 3.58 -21.25 -8.53
CA CYS A 138 4.88 -21.82 -8.91
C CYS A 138 5.13 -23.20 -8.29
N ALA A 139 4.27 -23.65 -7.38
CA ALA A 139 4.42 -24.92 -6.69
C ALA A 139 4.01 -26.08 -7.62
N SER A 140 4.94 -26.92 -8.02
CA SER A 140 4.71 -28.07 -8.91
C SER A 140 3.89 -29.18 -8.22
N ASN A 141 4.12 -29.42 -6.92
CA ASN A 141 3.48 -30.47 -6.13
C ASN A 141 2.69 -29.91 -4.96
N ARG A 142 1.53 -29.31 -5.24
CA ARG A 142 0.67 -28.70 -4.21
C ARG A 142 0.11 -29.74 -3.20
N LYS A 143 -0.11 -30.97 -3.64
CA LYS A 143 -0.63 -32.08 -2.80
C LYS A 143 0.35 -32.48 -1.68
N ASN A 144 1.65 -32.25 -1.89
CA ASN A 144 2.68 -32.60 -0.90
C ASN A 144 2.89 -31.48 0.16
N ILE A 145 2.22 -30.34 0.00
CA ILE A 145 2.31 -29.24 0.95
C ILE A 145 1.43 -29.55 2.15
N ILE A 146 2.06 -29.82 3.29
CA ILE A 146 1.37 -30.07 4.54
C ILE A 146 1.26 -28.76 5.33
N LEU A 147 0.03 -28.42 5.72
CA LEU A 147 -0.24 -27.28 6.59
C LEU A 147 0.09 -27.58 8.05
N GLU A 148 0.63 -26.61 8.73
CA GLU A 148 0.85 -26.63 10.17
C GLU A 148 -0.01 -25.56 10.87
N ASN A 149 -0.30 -25.79 12.15
CA ASN A 149 -1.04 -24.79 12.92
C ASN A 149 -0.21 -23.51 13.08
N GLY A 150 -0.81 -22.38 12.75
CA GLY A 150 -0.16 -21.06 12.74
C GLY A 150 0.38 -20.62 11.38
N ASP A 151 0.33 -21.47 10.35
CA ASP A 151 0.54 -21.04 8.97
C ASP A 151 -0.61 -20.09 8.54
N ILE A 152 -0.37 -19.22 7.56
CA ILE A 152 -1.38 -18.32 7.02
C ILE A 152 -1.61 -18.68 5.56
N VAL A 153 -2.86 -18.99 5.23
CA VAL A 153 -3.28 -19.28 3.86
C VAL A 153 -4.05 -18.09 3.30
N HIS A 154 -3.56 -17.54 2.21
CA HIS A 154 -4.26 -16.51 1.43
C HIS A 154 -5.24 -17.18 0.48
N ARG A 155 -6.45 -17.46 0.97
CA ARG A 155 -7.50 -18.09 0.18
C ARG A 155 -8.23 -17.09 -0.70
N HIS A 156 -8.88 -17.56 -1.75
CA HIS A 156 -9.79 -16.76 -2.54
C HIS A 156 -10.95 -16.24 -1.68
N MET A 157 -11.53 -15.13 -2.11
CA MET A 157 -12.78 -14.64 -1.56
C MET A 157 -13.89 -15.66 -1.84
N MET A 158 -14.74 -15.89 -0.85
CA MET A 158 -15.82 -16.87 -0.90
C MET A 158 -17.13 -16.24 -0.43
N ASP A 159 -18.23 -16.90 -0.77
CA ASP A 159 -19.56 -16.49 -0.31
C ASP A 159 -19.61 -16.41 1.22
N GLY A 160 -20.26 -15.38 1.73
CA GLY A 160 -20.31 -15.07 3.16
C GLY A 160 -19.14 -14.27 3.71
N ASP A 161 -18.11 -13.95 2.91
CA ASP A 161 -17.06 -13.02 3.32
C ASP A 161 -17.59 -11.58 3.34
N ALA A 162 -17.28 -10.87 4.42
CA ALA A 162 -17.61 -9.45 4.53
C ALA A 162 -16.62 -8.58 3.75
N ILE A 163 -17.13 -7.65 2.97
CA ILE A 163 -16.36 -6.68 2.18
C ILE A 163 -16.85 -5.27 2.44
N LEU A 164 -15.97 -4.29 2.24
CA LEU A 164 -16.34 -2.88 2.24
C LEU A 164 -16.61 -2.45 0.80
N PHE A 165 -17.83 -2.04 0.53
CA PHE A 165 -18.24 -1.48 -0.74
C PHE A 165 -18.29 0.03 -0.66
N ASN A 166 -17.60 0.71 -1.57
CA ASN A 166 -17.62 2.17 -1.69
C ASN A 166 -17.97 2.59 -3.11
N ARG A 167 -18.91 3.51 -3.24
CA ARG A 167 -19.28 4.20 -4.46
C ARG A 167 -19.14 5.70 -4.24
N GLN A 168 -18.42 6.36 -5.10
CA GLN A 168 -18.39 7.82 -5.17
C GLN A 168 -19.53 8.34 -6.06
#